data_933213f1c20342820e95b4c15f11dfae
#
_entry.id   933213f1c20342820e95b4c15f11dfae
#
_cell.length_a   1.000
_cell.length_b   1.000
_cell.length_c   1.000
_cell.angle_alpha   90.00
_cell.angle_beta   90.00
_cell.angle_gamma   90.00
#
_symmetry.space_group_name_H-M   'P 1'
#
loop_
_entity.id
_entity.type
_entity.pdbx_description
1 polymer ?
#
loop_
_entity_poly.entity_id
_entity_poly.type
_entity_poly.pdbx_seq_one_letter_code
_entity_poly.pdbx_strand_id
1 'polypeptide(L)'
;LIGLPPTPEEVAAFLKDDSPTAFEKVIDRLLRSDHYGERWGRYWLDVARYAEDQAHTFAVRKNTNGYRYRDWVVAAFNSDMPYDKFVRLQIAGDLIGPESDGSFDHLVALGYFGLGAQYYKNSDAAKAAADELDDRVDTLTRGFLGLTVSCARCHDHKFDPIPTQDYYSLAGIFRSSKLHNAPLCKPEEIRSYDAGQQRVKSTEADIKKFLADAKATAAESKVGEISKYIETVWVHRVAAVNGQSTNTAKLAEKAGVNEFLLKRWIGFLDAKQKGKVGELDSWFALKLEKSPG
;
A
#
# COMPACT_ATOMS: atom_id res chain seq x y z
N LEU A 1 27.38 -21.03 -11.40
CA LEU A 1 27.26 -19.61 -11.72
C LEU A 1 25.81 -19.17 -11.80
N ILE A 2 24.97 -19.81 -12.61
CA ILE A 2 23.56 -19.41 -12.83
C ILE A 2 22.54 -20.18 -11.97
N GLY A 3 22.96 -21.19 -11.23
CA GLY A 3 22.09 -21.99 -10.35
C GLY A 3 21.14 -22.97 -11.08
N LEU A 4 21.31 -23.15 -12.39
CA LEU A 4 20.56 -24.08 -13.22
C LEU A 4 21.43 -25.22 -13.72
N PRO A 5 20.90 -26.44 -13.91
CA PRO A 5 21.63 -27.52 -14.55
C PRO A 5 21.85 -27.24 -16.04
N PRO A 6 22.91 -27.77 -16.65
CA PRO A 6 23.09 -27.66 -18.09
C PRO A 6 22.03 -28.48 -18.85
N THR A 7 21.70 -28.05 -20.07
CA THR A 7 20.86 -28.84 -20.97
C THR A 7 21.64 -29.99 -21.58
N PRO A 8 20.99 -31.05 -22.10
CA PRO A 8 21.67 -32.13 -22.82
C PRO A 8 22.51 -31.63 -24.00
N GLU A 9 22.04 -30.59 -24.70
CA GLU A 9 22.72 -29.98 -25.85
C GLU A 9 23.99 -29.22 -25.40
N GLU A 10 23.94 -28.52 -24.26
CA GLU A 10 25.10 -27.86 -23.68
C GLU A 10 26.18 -28.85 -23.25
N VAL A 11 25.77 -29.99 -22.63
CA VAL A 11 26.68 -31.05 -22.27
C VAL A 11 27.31 -31.64 -23.53
N ALA A 12 26.51 -31.95 -24.56
CA ALA A 12 27.03 -32.51 -25.83
C ALA A 12 27.98 -31.53 -26.55
N ALA A 13 27.71 -30.25 -26.52
CA ALA A 13 28.56 -29.22 -27.09
C ALA A 13 29.91 -29.14 -26.34
N PHE A 14 29.91 -29.17 -25.03
CA PHE A 14 31.13 -29.16 -24.20
C PHE A 14 31.99 -30.40 -24.46
N LEU A 15 31.37 -31.60 -24.52
CA LEU A 15 32.06 -32.86 -24.77
C LEU A 15 32.67 -32.99 -26.20
N LYS A 16 32.19 -32.17 -27.13
CA LYS A 16 32.75 -32.11 -28.52
C LYS A 16 33.83 -31.03 -28.68
N ASP A 17 34.02 -30.15 -27.71
CA ASP A 17 35.02 -29.08 -27.79
C ASP A 17 36.35 -29.55 -27.20
N ASP A 18 37.24 -30.06 -28.06
CA ASP A 18 38.59 -30.51 -27.69
C ASP A 18 39.60 -29.38 -27.51
N SER A 19 39.15 -28.11 -27.57
CA SER A 19 40.06 -26.98 -27.39
C SER A 19 40.51 -26.83 -25.93
N PRO A 20 41.75 -26.33 -25.69
CA PRO A 20 42.25 -26.11 -24.35
C PRO A 20 41.43 -25.05 -23.55
N THR A 21 40.60 -24.28 -24.25
CA THR A 21 39.75 -23.22 -23.66
C THR A 21 38.27 -23.65 -23.56
N ALA A 22 37.95 -24.92 -23.74
CA ALA A 22 36.57 -25.43 -23.70
C ALA A 22 35.84 -25.03 -22.40
N PHE A 23 36.49 -25.15 -21.26
CA PHE A 23 35.92 -24.78 -19.95
C PHE A 23 35.74 -23.26 -19.78
N GLU A 24 36.71 -22.48 -20.25
CA GLU A 24 36.63 -21.00 -20.22
C GLU A 24 35.45 -20.48 -21.04
N LYS A 25 35.20 -21.09 -22.22
CA LYS A 25 34.03 -20.76 -23.05
C LYS A 25 32.69 -21.01 -22.32
N VAL A 26 32.61 -22.09 -21.52
CA VAL A 26 31.43 -22.34 -20.69
C VAL A 26 31.29 -21.29 -19.61
N ILE A 27 32.37 -20.92 -18.91
CA ILE A 27 32.36 -19.87 -17.90
C ILE A 27 31.91 -18.55 -18.51
N ASP A 28 32.50 -18.14 -19.63
CA ASP A 28 32.16 -16.88 -20.31
C ASP A 28 30.70 -16.86 -20.75
N ARG A 29 30.17 -17.97 -21.25
CA ARG A 29 28.76 -18.10 -21.61
C ARG A 29 27.85 -17.93 -20.41
N LEU A 30 28.18 -18.57 -19.28
CA LEU A 30 27.38 -18.51 -18.06
C LEU A 30 27.43 -17.11 -17.41
N LEU A 31 28.58 -16.43 -17.46
CA LEU A 31 28.72 -15.04 -16.96
C LEU A 31 27.91 -14.03 -17.78
N ARG A 32 27.66 -14.29 -19.07
CA ARG A 32 26.82 -13.45 -19.94
C ARG A 32 25.33 -13.77 -19.85
N SER A 33 24.96 -14.79 -19.09
CA SER A 33 23.55 -15.18 -18.93
C SER A 33 22.84 -14.26 -17.96
N ASP A 34 21.63 -13.81 -18.28
CA ASP A 34 20.75 -13.03 -17.41
C ASP A 34 20.48 -13.73 -16.06
N HIS A 35 20.52 -15.05 -16.05
CA HIS A 35 20.38 -15.85 -14.83
C HIS A 35 21.54 -15.69 -13.84
N TYR A 36 22.69 -15.12 -14.27
CA TYR A 36 23.78 -14.80 -13.36
C TYR A 36 23.33 -13.76 -12.31
N GLY A 37 22.76 -12.66 -12.76
CA GLY A 37 22.24 -11.62 -11.88
C GLY A 37 21.07 -12.09 -11.02
N GLU A 38 20.17 -12.92 -11.56
CA GLU A 38 19.08 -13.53 -10.79
C GLU A 38 19.62 -14.40 -9.64
N ARG A 39 20.65 -15.20 -9.93
CA ARG A 39 21.27 -16.09 -8.95
C ARG A 39 22.01 -15.32 -7.86
N TRP A 40 22.85 -14.36 -8.22
CA TRP A 40 23.73 -13.64 -7.29
C TRP A 40 23.03 -12.46 -6.63
N GLY A 41 22.10 -11.82 -7.34
CA GLY A 41 21.25 -10.76 -6.80
C GLY A 41 20.46 -11.23 -5.58
N ARG A 42 20.01 -12.48 -5.55
CA ARG A 42 19.34 -13.04 -4.39
C ARG A 42 20.15 -12.91 -3.10
N TYR A 43 21.44 -13.25 -3.14
CA TYR A 43 22.30 -13.15 -1.94
C TYR A 43 22.45 -11.71 -1.48
N TRP A 44 22.53 -10.78 -2.43
CA TRP A 44 22.57 -9.36 -2.10
C TRP A 44 21.24 -8.87 -1.51
N LEU A 45 20.13 -9.32 -2.02
CA LEU A 45 18.80 -8.98 -1.50
C LEU A 45 18.59 -9.49 -0.08
N ASP A 46 19.16 -10.65 0.27
CA ASP A 46 19.15 -11.16 1.64
C ASP A 46 19.98 -10.24 2.58
N VAL A 47 21.15 -9.75 2.13
CA VAL A 47 21.96 -8.78 2.85
C VAL A 47 21.23 -7.45 3.04
N ALA A 48 20.54 -6.97 2.00
CA ALA A 48 19.73 -5.76 2.01
C ALA A 48 18.43 -5.91 2.81
N ARG A 49 18.09 -7.13 3.28
CA ARG A 49 16.84 -7.45 3.98
C ARG A 49 15.60 -7.10 3.15
N TYR A 50 15.71 -7.32 1.85
CA TYR A 50 14.68 -7.01 0.90
C TYR A 50 13.36 -7.73 1.21
N ALA A 51 12.25 -6.97 1.22
CA ALA A 51 10.91 -7.53 1.31
C ALA A 51 9.92 -6.78 0.42
N GLU A 52 9.11 -7.50 -0.35
CA GLU A 52 8.01 -6.92 -1.15
C GLU A 52 6.75 -6.66 -0.33
N ASP A 53 6.67 -7.24 0.85
CA ASP A 53 5.65 -6.92 1.83
C ASP A 53 6.22 -6.94 3.26
N GLN A 54 5.44 -6.39 4.16
CA GLN A 54 5.74 -6.43 5.59
C GLN A 54 4.64 -7.23 6.26
N ALA A 55 5.01 -8.41 6.75
CA ALA A 55 4.09 -9.26 7.50
C ALA A 55 3.62 -8.51 8.74
N HIS A 56 2.30 -8.34 8.85
CA HIS A 56 1.67 -7.71 9.98
C HIS A 56 0.52 -8.56 10.50
N THR A 57 0.31 -8.59 11.82
CA THR A 57 -0.71 -9.40 12.50
C THR A 57 -2.12 -9.17 11.95
N PHE A 58 -2.42 -7.98 11.42
CA PHE A 58 -3.76 -7.60 10.99
C PHE A 58 -3.90 -7.29 9.50
N ALA A 59 -2.82 -7.02 8.79
CA ALA A 59 -2.83 -6.75 7.36
C ALA A 59 -1.43 -6.82 6.76
N VAL A 60 -1.33 -7.31 5.54
CA VAL A 60 -0.11 -7.24 4.74
C VAL A 60 0.06 -5.81 4.23
N ARG A 61 1.24 -5.21 4.45
CA ARG A 61 1.63 -3.95 3.83
C ARG A 61 2.58 -4.22 2.68
N LYS A 62 2.14 -3.94 1.50
CA LYS A 62 2.92 -4.16 0.27
C LYS A 62 3.84 -2.97 -0.01
N ASN A 63 5.10 -3.27 -0.27
CA ASN A 63 6.05 -2.36 -0.89
C ASN A 63 5.82 -2.41 -2.42
N THR A 64 4.78 -1.76 -2.91
CA THR A 64 4.30 -1.88 -4.30
C THR A 64 5.35 -1.59 -5.36
N ASN A 65 6.39 -0.84 -5.03
CA ASN A 65 7.51 -0.49 -5.90
C ASN A 65 8.82 -1.18 -5.49
N GLY A 66 8.80 -2.08 -4.51
CA GLY A 66 9.99 -2.77 -4.02
C GLY A 66 10.72 -3.54 -5.12
N TYR A 67 9.98 -4.15 -6.05
CA TYR A 67 10.53 -4.88 -7.19
C TYR A 67 11.56 -4.06 -8.01
N ARG A 68 11.46 -2.73 -8.03
CA ARG A 68 12.40 -1.87 -8.77
C ARG A 68 13.83 -1.99 -8.23
N TYR A 69 13.98 -2.03 -6.91
CA TYR A 69 15.28 -2.24 -6.30
C TYR A 69 15.82 -3.65 -6.61
N ARG A 70 14.98 -4.69 -6.54
CA ARG A 70 15.36 -6.05 -6.92
C ARG A 70 15.86 -6.11 -8.36
N ASP A 71 15.08 -5.54 -9.27
CA ASP A 71 15.40 -5.55 -10.70
C ASP A 71 16.67 -4.75 -10.99
N TRP A 72 16.90 -3.64 -10.28
CA TRP A 72 18.13 -2.89 -10.34
C TRP A 72 19.34 -3.72 -9.87
N VAL A 73 19.21 -4.44 -8.75
CA VAL A 73 20.29 -5.32 -8.25
C VAL A 73 20.63 -6.39 -9.28
N VAL A 74 19.62 -7.06 -9.86
CA VAL A 74 19.83 -8.07 -10.90
C VAL A 74 20.53 -7.47 -12.12
N ALA A 75 20.10 -6.30 -12.57
CA ALA A 75 20.72 -5.58 -13.69
C ALA A 75 22.16 -5.18 -13.39
N ALA A 76 22.44 -4.71 -12.16
CA ALA A 76 23.81 -4.34 -11.74
C ALA A 76 24.76 -5.53 -11.79
N PHE A 77 24.34 -6.71 -11.36
CA PHE A 77 25.15 -7.94 -11.48
C PHE A 77 25.32 -8.36 -12.94
N ASN A 78 24.30 -8.30 -13.76
CA ASN A 78 24.36 -8.70 -15.19
C ASN A 78 25.21 -7.72 -16.03
N SER A 79 25.26 -6.45 -15.64
CA SER A 79 26.10 -5.44 -16.32
C SER A 79 27.53 -5.37 -15.78
N ASP A 80 27.89 -6.23 -14.84
CA ASP A 80 29.19 -6.19 -14.14
C ASP A 80 29.51 -4.79 -13.60
N MET A 81 28.53 -4.18 -12.93
CA MET A 81 28.68 -2.83 -12.37
C MET A 81 29.87 -2.76 -11.42
N PRO A 82 30.80 -1.79 -11.57
CA PRO A 82 31.91 -1.62 -10.65
C PRO A 82 31.45 -1.53 -9.20
N TYR A 83 32.09 -2.28 -8.30
CA TYR A 83 31.64 -2.41 -6.91
C TYR A 83 31.59 -1.07 -6.17
N ASP A 84 32.56 -0.19 -6.42
CA ASP A 84 32.56 1.16 -5.81
C ASP A 84 31.33 2.00 -6.25
N LYS A 85 30.93 1.89 -7.52
CA LYS A 85 29.71 2.53 -8.03
C LYS A 85 28.46 1.89 -7.39
N PHE A 86 28.42 0.56 -7.34
CA PHE A 86 27.33 -0.18 -6.71
C PHE A 86 27.10 0.23 -5.24
N VAL A 87 28.18 0.35 -4.47
CA VAL A 87 28.11 0.81 -3.06
C VAL A 87 27.66 2.26 -2.96
N ARG A 88 28.28 3.16 -3.71
CA ARG A 88 27.96 4.60 -3.64
C ARG A 88 26.52 4.90 -3.98
N LEU A 89 25.97 4.24 -4.99
CA LEU A 89 24.57 4.42 -5.38
C LEU A 89 23.61 3.99 -4.27
N GLN A 90 23.92 2.92 -3.55
CA GLN A 90 23.06 2.42 -2.48
C GLN A 90 23.15 3.24 -1.18
N ILE A 91 24.24 3.94 -0.95
CA ILE A 91 24.42 4.75 0.27
C ILE A 91 23.98 6.20 0.06
N ALA A 92 24.29 6.79 -1.09
CA ALA A 92 24.18 8.23 -1.34
C ALA A 92 23.76 8.55 -2.80
N GLY A 93 22.93 7.70 -3.39
CA GLY A 93 22.50 7.87 -4.77
C GLY A 93 21.78 9.18 -5.01
N ASP A 94 20.99 9.66 -4.05
CA ASP A 94 20.30 10.96 -4.09
C ASP A 94 21.27 12.16 -4.19
N LEU A 95 22.48 12.03 -3.69
CA LEU A 95 23.52 13.06 -3.76
C LEU A 95 24.38 13.00 -5.04
N ILE A 96 24.36 11.85 -5.73
CA ILE A 96 25.14 11.67 -6.97
C ILE A 96 24.42 12.28 -8.17
N GLY A 97 23.09 12.24 -8.16
CA GLY A 97 22.25 12.75 -9.24
C GLY A 97 22.10 11.77 -10.42
N PRO A 98 21.30 12.15 -11.44
CA PRO A 98 21.01 11.30 -12.59
C PRO A 98 22.26 11.11 -13.47
N GLU A 99 22.37 9.94 -14.06
CA GLU A 99 23.38 9.65 -15.07
C GLU A 99 23.06 10.34 -16.41
N SER A 100 24.06 10.38 -17.31
CA SER A 100 23.93 11.03 -18.62
C SER A 100 22.87 10.40 -19.52
N ASP A 101 22.49 9.14 -19.28
CA ASP A 101 21.42 8.43 -19.99
C ASP A 101 20.02 8.80 -19.49
N GLY A 102 19.93 9.60 -18.41
CA GLY A 102 18.68 10.02 -17.79
C GLY A 102 18.01 8.93 -16.94
N SER A 103 18.72 7.85 -16.61
CA SER A 103 18.22 6.81 -15.72
C SER A 103 18.02 7.35 -14.30
N PHE A 104 17.13 6.70 -13.56
CA PHE A 104 16.87 6.98 -12.15
C PHE A 104 17.50 5.95 -11.21
N ASP A 105 18.49 5.21 -11.70
CA ASP A 105 19.20 4.16 -10.97
C ASP A 105 19.76 4.64 -9.64
N HIS A 106 20.27 5.88 -9.61
CA HIS A 106 20.74 6.56 -8.42
C HIS A 106 19.69 6.65 -7.29
N LEU A 107 18.40 6.75 -7.63
CA LEU A 107 17.31 6.76 -6.65
C LEU A 107 16.81 5.35 -6.32
N VAL A 108 16.77 4.46 -7.32
CA VAL A 108 16.31 3.08 -7.14
C VAL A 108 17.25 2.31 -6.21
N ALA A 109 18.55 2.52 -6.34
CA ALA A 109 19.59 1.90 -5.51
C ALA A 109 19.43 2.17 -4.00
N LEU A 110 18.85 3.32 -3.63
CA LEU A 110 18.56 3.68 -2.22
C LEU A 110 17.54 2.75 -1.56
N GLY A 111 16.87 1.89 -2.32
CA GLY A 111 16.02 0.82 -1.80
C GLY A 111 16.73 -0.11 -0.82
N TYR A 112 18.06 -0.13 -0.80
CA TYR A 112 18.88 -0.86 0.16
C TYR A 112 18.48 -0.60 1.63
N PHE A 113 18.15 0.64 1.98
CA PHE A 113 17.71 1.01 3.33
C PHE A 113 16.19 1.16 3.46
N GLY A 114 15.46 1.21 2.35
CA GLY A 114 14.05 1.55 2.33
C GLY A 114 13.09 0.37 2.45
N LEU A 115 13.59 -0.85 2.26
CA LEU A 115 12.77 -2.07 2.14
C LEU A 115 12.96 -3.04 3.31
N GLY A 116 13.73 -2.66 4.33
CA GLY A 116 13.95 -3.44 5.53
C GLY A 116 12.81 -3.35 6.55
N ALA A 117 13.09 -3.80 7.76
CA ALA A 117 12.13 -3.85 8.86
C ALA A 117 11.57 -2.47 9.25
N GLN A 118 10.27 -2.41 9.50
CA GLN A 118 9.57 -1.24 10.05
C GLN A 118 8.73 -1.64 11.26
N TYR A 119 8.92 -0.95 12.36
CA TYR A 119 8.33 -1.30 13.67
C TYR A 119 7.09 -0.45 14.02
N TYR A 120 6.24 -0.21 13.05
CA TYR A 120 5.03 0.59 13.17
C TYR A 120 3.94 -0.09 13.99
N LYS A 121 3.64 -0.02 15.08
CA LYS A 121 2.68 -0.56 16.06
C LYS A 121 3.34 -1.07 17.34
N ASN A 122 4.56 -0.65 17.57
CA ASN A 122 5.07 -0.76 18.91
C ASN A 122 4.35 0.27 19.80
N SER A 123 3.91 -0.13 20.99
CA SER A 123 3.33 0.77 21.98
C SER A 123 4.34 1.83 22.46
N ASP A 124 5.63 1.55 22.31
CA ASP A 124 6.74 2.47 22.56
C ASP A 124 7.33 2.96 21.23
N ALA A 125 6.89 4.15 20.82
CA ALA A 125 7.34 4.76 19.58
C ALA A 125 8.84 5.14 19.60
N ALA A 126 9.39 5.48 20.74
CA ALA A 126 10.81 5.81 20.87
C ALA A 126 11.68 4.57 20.69
N LYS A 127 11.26 3.44 21.29
CA LYS A 127 11.92 2.16 21.10
C LYS A 127 11.84 1.71 19.63
N ALA A 128 10.67 1.80 19.00
CA ALA A 128 10.50 1.45 17.59
C ALA A 128 11.44 2.24 16.69
N ALA A 129 11.53 3.55 16.87
CA ALA A 129 12.44 4.41 16.10
C ALA A 129 13.92 4.06 16.34
N ALA A 130 14.29 3.71 17.58
CA ALA A 130 15.65 3.29 17.90
C ALA A 130 16.01 1.92 17.27
N ASP A 131 15.06 0.99 17.23
CA ASP A 131 15.24 -0.32 16.61
C ASP A 131 15.33 -0.22 15.07
N GLU A 132 14.58 0.70 14.44
CA GLU A 132 14.72 1.00 13.00
C GLU A 132 16.06 1.62 12.65
N LEU A 133 16.59 2.49 13.51
CA LEU A 133 17.96 3.05 13.32
C LEU A 133 19.02 1.97 13.45
N ASP A 134 18.87 1.09 14.45
CA ASP A 134 19.77 -0.05 14.67
C ASP A 134 19.80 -0.98 13.45
N ASP A 135 18.64 -1.29 12.90
CA ASP A 135 18.51 -2.11 11.70
C ASP A 135 19.28 -1.51 10.50
N ARG A 136 19.21 -0.19 10.31
CA ARG A 136 19.93 0.50 9.22
C ARG A 136 21.44 0.51 9.45
N VAL A 137 21.89 0.75 10.68
CA VAL A 137 23.31 0.68 11.04
C VAL A 137 23.85 -0.73 10.80
N ASP A 138 23.11 -1.74 11.25
CA ASP A 138 23.50 -3.14 11.07
C ASP A 138 23.51 -3.54 9.59
N THR A 139 22.52 -3.14 8.81
CA THR A 139 22.47 -3.39 7.37
C THR A 139 23.65 -2.76 6.63
N LEU A 140 23.99 -1.52 6.95
CA LEU A 140 25.15 -0.83 6.38
C LEU A 140 26.45 -1.57 6.71
N THR A 141 26.66 -1.84 7.97
CA THR A 141 27.97 -2.29 8.45
C THR A 141 28.21 -3.78 8.16
N ARG A 142 27.23 -4.63 8.28
CA ARG A 142 27.33 -6.04 7.86
C ARG A 142 27.43 -6.17 6.35
N GLY A 143 26.61 -5.41 5.62
CA GLY A 143 26.54 -5.53 4.16
C GLY A 143 27.82 -5.08 3.45
N PHE A 144 28.41 -3.96 3.86
CA PHE A 144 29.57 -3.39 3.17
C PHE A 144 30.90 -3.61 3.89
N LEU A 145 30.89 -3.77 5.21
CA LEU A 145 32.12 -3.88 6.01
C LEU A 145 32.31 -5.26 6.64
N GLY A 146 31.26 -6.09 6.70
CA GLY A 146 31.30 -7.37 7.41
C GLY A 146 31.40 -7.22 8.94
N LEU A 147 31.07 -6.04 9.49
CA LEU A 147 31.21 -5.72 10.91
C LEU A 147 29.86 -5.73 11.63
N THR A 148 29.87 -6.20 12.88
CA THR A 148 28.67 -6.25 13.74
C THR A 148 28.57 -5.03 14.65
N VAL A 149 28.54 -3.83 14.04
CA VAL A 149 28.56 -2.54 14.78
C VAL A 149 27.38 -2.37 15.73
N SER A 150 26.24 -3.01 15.48
CA SER A 150 25.09 -3.02 16.39
C SER A 150 25.40 -3.52 17.80
N CYS A 151 26.43 -4.34 17.99
CA CYS A 151 26.90 -4.73 19.32
C CYS A 151 27.36 -3.52 20.14
N ALA A 152 27.87 -2.48 19.49
CA ALA A 152 28.34 -1.26 20.14
C ALA A 152 27.20 -0.30 20.57
N ARG A 153 25.94 -0.65 20.33
CA ARG A 153 24.77 0.12 20.79
C ARG A 153 24.72 0.30 22.30
N CYS A 154 25.16 -0.72 23.07
CA CYS A 154 25.04 -0.74 24.53
C CYS A 154 26.39 -0.59 25.25
N HIS A 155 27.49 -1.03 24.64
CA HIS A 155 28.84 -1.01 25.19
C HIS A 155 29.84 -1.09 24.04
N ASP A 156 31.10 -0.74 24.25
CA ASP A 156 32.13 -0.87 23.22
C ASP A 156 32.22 -2.32 22.72
N HIS A 157 32.44 -2.48 21.42
CA HIS A 157 32.43 -3.80 20.79
C HIS A 157 33.46 -4.72 21.45
N LYS A 158 33.06 -5.96 21.71
CA LYS A 158 33.86 -6.89 22.52
C LYS A 158 35.21 -7.26 21.87
N PHE A 159 35.21 -7.39 20.56
CA PHE A 159 36.39 -7.93 19.82
C PHE A 159 37.03 -6.91 18.91
N ASP A 160 36.24 -6.05 18.29
CA ASP A 160 36.72 -5.05 17.34
C ASP A 160 36.88 -3.68 18.01
N PRO A 161 37.80 -2.81 17.56
CA PRO A 161 38.01 -1.48 18.14
C PRO A 161 36.90 -0.50 17.72
N ILE A 162 35.64 -0.83 18.03
CA ILE A 162 34.45 -0.04 17.69
C ILE A 162 33.82 0.46 19.00
N PRO A 163 34.04 1.73 19.37
CA PRO A 163 33.41 2.31 20.56
C PRO A 163 31.93 2.58 20.34
N THR A 164 31.14 2.61 21.41
CA THR A 164 29.74 2.99 21.42
C THR A 164 29.49 4.33 20.69
N GLN A 165 30.46 5.27 20.77
CA GLN A 165 30.37 6.56 20.08
C GLN A 165 30.22 6.41 18.56
N ASP A 166 30.96 5.47 17.94
CA ASP A 166 30.89 5.24 16.48
C ASP A 166 29.52 4.72 16.07
N TYR A 167 28.91 3.82 16.86
CA TYR A 167 27.55 3.38 16.64
C TYR A 167 26.56 4.57 16.60
N TYR A 168 26.61 5.46 17.61
CA TYR A 168 25.71 6.61 17.66
C TYR A 168 26.03 7.65 16.60
N SER A 169 27.25 7.76 16.14
CA SER A 169 27.63 8.61 15.01
C SER A 169 26.96 8.14 13.72
N LEU A 170 26.98 6.84 13.41
CA LEU A 170 26.28 6.24 12.28
C LEU A 170 24.77 6.34 12.42
N ALA A 171 24.23 6.05 13.60
CA ALA A 171 22.80 6.18 13.87
C ALA A 171 22.32 7.63 13.69
N GLY A 172 23.15 8.62 14.02
CA GLY A 172 22.88 10.05 13.81
C GLY A 172 22.70 10.41 12.33
N ILE A 173 23.47 9.79 11.43
CA ILE A 173 23.32 9.97 9.97
C ILE A 173 21.93 9.50 9.53
N PHE A 174 21.54 8.28 9.90
CA PHE A 174 20.22 7.74 9.56
C PHE A 174 19.07 8.51 10.21
N ARG A 175 19.26 9.03 11.44
CA ARG A 175 18.26 9.87 12.11
C ARG A 175 18.02 11.19 11.36
N SER A 176 19.01 11.69 10.64
CA SER A 176 18.91 12.90 9.81
C SER A 176 18.27 12.63 8.44
N SER A 177 18.04 11.37 8.10
CA SER A 177 17.45 10.92 6.84
C SER A 177 15.98 10.56 7.02
N LYS A 178 15.19 10.68 5.96
CA LYS A 178 13.78 10.28 5.95
C LYS A 178 13.51 9.34 4.79
N LEU A 179 12.73 8.29 5.06
CA LEU A 179 12.17 7.49 3.98
C LEU A 179 11.23 8.37 3.13
N HIS A 180 11.45 8.36 1.83
CA HIS A 180 10.70 9.14 0.87
C HIS A 180 10.44 8.33 -0.39
N ASN A 181 9.22 8.42 -0.92
CA ASN A 181 8.89 7.88 -2.23
C ASN A 181 9.29 8.90 -3.29
N ALA A 182 10.46 8.72 -3.88
CA ALA A 182 10.93 9.60 -4.95
C ALA A 182 10.25 9.23 -6.28
N PRO A 183 9.74 10.21 -7.04
CA PRO A 183 9.25 9.96 -8.38
C PRO A 183 10.40 9.62 -9.33
N LEU A 184 10.24 8.56 -10.12
CA LEU A 184 11.22 8.11 -11.11
C LEU A 184 10.82 8.62 -12.50
N CYS A 185 10.68 9.93 -12.63
CA CYS A 185 10.28 10.59 -13.88
C CYS A 185 10.77 12.04 -13.92
N LYS A 186 10.71 12.66 -15.09
CA LYS A 186 11.17 14.04 -15.27
C LYS A 186 10.27 15.04 -14.53
N PRO A 187 10.80 16.19 -14.11
CA PRO A 187 10.02 17.20 -13.38
C PRO A 187 8.76 17.70 -14.14
N GLU A 188 8.79 17.70 -15.48
CA GLU A 188 7.65 18.06 -16.32
C GLU A 188 6.49 17.07 -16.18
N GLU A 189 6.81 15.79 -16.11
CA GLU A 189 5.83 14.71 -15.94
C GLU A 189 5.19 14.78 -14.56
N ILE A 190 5.99 15.08 -13.54
CA ILE A 190 5.49 15.30 -12.16
C ILE A 190 4.49 16.46 -12.15
N ARG A 191 4.86 17.62 -12.74
CA ARG A 191 3.96 18.79 -12.80
C ARG A 191 2.67 18.47 -13.53
N SER A 192 2.75 17.74 -14.65
CA SER A 192 1.57 17.32 -15.42
C SER A 192 0.66 16.39 -14.61
N TYR A 193 1.25 15.43 -13.91
CA TYR A 193 0.53 14.50 -13.03
C TYR A 193 -0.15 15.24 -11.88
N ASP A 194 0.57 16.12 -11.19
CA ASP A 194 0.03 16.89 -10.07
C ASP A 194 -1.12 17.80 -10.50
N ALA A 195 -0.98 18.48 -11.64
CA ALA A 195 -2.06 19.27 -12.21
C ALA A 195 -3.29 18.42 -12.56
N GLY A 196 -3.07 17.20 -13.07
CA GLY A 196 -4.12 16.21 -13.31
C GLY A 196 -4.83 15.81 -12.01
N GLN A 197 -4.08 15.47 -10.99
CA GLN A 197 -4.61 15.10 -9.66
C GLN A 197 -5.39 16.24 -9.00
N GLN A 198 -4.95 17.48 -9.13
CA GLN A 198 -5.68 18.63 -8.63
C GLN A 198 -7.02 18.80 -9.34
N ARG A 199 -7.06 18.62 -10.67
CA ARG A 199 -8.32 18.66 -11.44
C ARG A 199 -9.28 17.56 -11.01
N VAL A 200 -8.81 16.33 -10.80
CA VAL A 200 -9.63 15.24 -10.29
C VAL A 200 -10.25 15.61 -8.94
N LYS A 201 -9.42 16.05 -7.98
CA LYS A 201 -9.89 16.45 -6.64
C LYS A 201 -10.91 17.59 -6.69
N SER A 202 -10.70 18.61 -7.53
CA SER A 202 -11.68 19.70 -7.66
C SER A 202 -13.00 19.21 -8.25
N THR A 203 -12.95 18.38 -9.29
CA THR A 203 -14.16 17.80 -9.90
C THR A 203 -14.92 16.91 -8.92
N GLU A 204 -14.22 16.08 -8.14
CA GLU A 204 -14.85 15.27 -7.09
C GLU A 204 -15.53 16.13 -6.01
N ALA A 205 -14.91 17.25 -5.63
CA ALA A 205 -15.50 18.20 -4.69
C ALA A 205 -16.75 18.86 -5.26
N ASP A 206 -16.73 19.26 -6.54
CA ASP A 206 -17.87 19.86 -7.25
C ASP A 206 -19.03 18.85 -7.36
N ILE A 207 -18.72 17.59 -7.72
CA ILE A 207 -19.73 16.51 -7.76
C ILE A 207 -20.34 16.30 -6.38
N LYS A 208 -19.52 16.25 -5.34
CA LYS A 208 -19.98 16.08 -3.96
C LYS A 208 -20.90 17.23 -3.54
N LYS A 209 -20.54 18.47 -3.87
CA LYS A 209 -21.35 19.65 -3.60
C LYS A 209 -22.65 19.58 -4.37
N PHE A 210 -22.61 19.33 -5.68
CA PHE A 210 -23.80 19.20 -6.52
C PHE A 210 -24.77 18.13 -5.97
N LEU A 211 -24.27 16.97 -5.57
CA LEU A 211 -25.09 15.92 -4.99
C LEU A 211 -25.70 16.32 -3.63
N ALA A 212 -24.95 17.09 -2.82
CA ALA A 212 -25.46 17.59 -1.55
C ALA A 212 -26.58 18.63 -1.78
N ASP A 213 -26.38 19.56 -2.69
CA ASP A 213 -27.35 20.60 -3.04
C ASP A 213 -28.61 19.98 -3.68
N ALA A 214 -28.43 19.04 -4.60
CA ALA A 214 -29.54 18.31 -5.20
C ALA A 214 -30.36 17.50 -4.18
N LYS A 215 -29.69 16.88 -3.21
CA LYS A 215 -30.36 16.18 -2.11
C LYS A 215 -31.12 17.13 -1.21
N ALA A 216 -30.57 18.30 -0.89
CA ALA A 216 -31.24 19.31 -0.08
C ALA A 216 -32.48 19.84 -0.78
N THR A 217 -32.36 20.22 -2.05
CA THR A 217 -33.48 20.69 -2.87
C THR A 217 -34.59 19.61 -2.99
N ALA A 218 -34.21 18.36 -3.23
CA ALA A 218 -35.17 17.25 -3.29
C ALA A 218 -35.85 17.02 -1.94
N ALA A 219 -35.10 17.13 -0.82
CA ALA A 219 -35.69 17.03 0.51
C ALA A 219 -36.69 18.16 0.78
N GLU A 220 -36.30 19.41 0.51
CA GLU A 220 -37.18 20.58 0.67
C GLU A 220 -38.47 20.45 -0.15
N SER A 221 -38.36 20.01 -1.42
CA SER A 221 -39.52 19.82 -2.27
C SER A 221 -40.47 18.73 -1.77
N LYS A 222 -40.01 17.79 -0.94
CA LYS A 222 -40.77 16.66 -0.43
C LYS A 222 -41.25 16.81 1.02
N VAL A 223 -40.72 17.82 1.76
CA VAL A 223 -41.15 18.05 3.15
C VAL A 223 -42.68 18.20 3.27
N GLY A 224 -43.31 18.96 2.37
CA GLY A 224 -44.77 19.13 2.36
C GLY A 224 -45.57 17.85 2.09
N GLU A 225 -44.92 16.80 1.58
CA GLU A 225 -45.61 15.52 1.29
C GLU A 225 -45.40 14.47 2.40
N ILE A 226 -44.52 14.75 3.40
CA ILE A 226 -44.13 13.76 4.43
C ILE A 226 -45.36 13.24 5.19
N SER A 227 -46.29 14.11 5.56
CA SER A 227 -47.50 13.73 6.26
C SER A 227 -48.31 12.66 5.48
N LYS A 228 -48.43 12.81 4.15
CA LYS A 228 -49.12 11.86 3.29
C LYS A 228 -48.44 10.49 3.31
N TYR A 229 -47.09 10.45 3.31
CA TYR A 229 -46.37 9.18 3.40
C TYR A 229 -46.58 8.53 4.76
N ILE A 230 -46.46 9.29 5.87
CA ILE A 230 -46.67 8.78 7.22
C ILE A 230 -48.10 8.24 7.41
N GLU A 231 -49.11 8.98 6.96
CA GLU A 231 -50.49 8.54 6.98
C GLU A 231 -50.72 7.27 6.14
N THR A 232 -50.10 7.20 4.96
CA THR A 232 -50.21 6.03 4.08
C THR A 232 -49.54 4.80 4.72
N VAL A 233 -48.37 4.97 5.39
CA VAL A 233 -47.76 3.88 6.14
C VAL A 233 -48.63 3.45 7.31
N TRP A 234 -49.30 4.38 7.99
CA TRP A 234 -50.25 4.04 9.05
C TRP A 234 -51.40 3.16 8.53
N VAL A 235 -52.04 3.54 7.42
CA VAL A 235 -53.06 2.72 6.76
C VAL A 235 -52.56 1.32 6.41
N HIS A 236 -51.33 1.23 5.89
CA HIS A 236 -50.71 -0.04 5.60
C HIS A 236 -50.55 -0.92 6.87
N ARG A 237 -50.11 -0.35 7.98
CA ARG A 237 -49.93 -1.05 9.27
C ARG A 237 -51.25 -1.48 9.88
N VAL A 238 -52.29 -0.63 9.85
CA VAL A 238 -53.62 -0.98 10.33
C VAL A 238 -54.17 -2.16 9.57
N ALA A 239 -54.07 -2.17 8.24
CA ALA A 239 -54.48 -3.29 7.41
C ALA A 239 -53.74 -4.59 7.77
N ALA A 240 -52.45 -4.51 7.98
CA ALA A 240 -51.63 -5.68 8.37
C ALA A 240 -52.06 -6.26 9.72
N VAL A 241 -52.36 -5.42 10.73
CA VAL A 241 -52.88 -5.88 12.05
C VAL A 241 -54.25 -6.54 11.92
N ASN A 242 -55.09 -6.11 10.97
CA ASN A 242 -56.37 -6.71 10.67
C ASN A 242 -56.31 -7.94 9.75
N GLY A 243 -55.10 -8.44 9.44
CA GLY A 243 -54.90 -9.62 8.60
C GLY A 243 -55.17 -9.37 7.10
N GLN A 244 -55.26 -8.12 6.68
CA GLN A 244 -55.48 -7.74 5.29
C GLN A 244 -54.14 -7.53 4.57
N SER A 245 -53.97 -8.18 3.44
CA SER A 245 -52.81 -7.90 2.57
C SER A 245 -53.06 -6.63 1.76
N THR A 246 -52.11 -5.66 1.88
CA THR A 246 -52.18 -4.42 1.11
C THR A 246 -51.21 -4.45 -0.06
N ASN A 247 -51.68 -4.10 -1.24
CA ASN A 247 -50.85 -3.86 -2.40
C ASN A 247 -50.30 -2.43 -2.34
N THR A 248 -48.99 -2.29 -2.16
CA THR A 248 -48.33 -0.99 -2.02
C THR A 248 -48.51 -0.07 -3.21
N ALA A 249 -48.62 -0.62 -4.44
CA ALA A 249 -48.86 0.17 -5.65
C ALA A 249 -50.27 0.83 -5.62
N LYS A 250 -51.30 0.04 -5.31
CA LYS A 250 -52.67 0.56 -5.18
C LYS A 250 -52.81 1.55 -4.03
N LEU A 251 -52.10 1.31 -2.94
CA LEU A 251 -52.11 2.20 -1.79
C LEU A 251 -51.44 3.55 -2.12
N ALA A 252 -50.33 3.51 -2.84
CA ALA A 252 -49.62 4.71 -3.30
C ALA A 252 -50.45 5.52 -4.28
N GLU A 253 -51.09 4.86 -5.24
CA GLU A 253 -52.01 5.49 -6.21
C GLU A 253 -53.15 6.19 -5.50
N LYS A 254 -53.85 5.52 -4.57
CA LYS A 254 -54.97 6.08 -3.80
C LYS A 254 -54.57 7.29 -2.95
N ALA A 255 -53.34 7.28 -2.38
CA ALA A 255 -52.77 8.35 -1.55
C ALA A 255 -52.13 9.49 -2.38
N GLY A 256 -51.97 9.32 -3.68
CA GLY A 256 -51.26 10.27 -4.54
C GLY A 256 -49.80 10.44 -4.17
N VAL A 257 -49.13 9.33 -3.79
CA VAL A 257 -47.71 9.33 -3.40
C VAL A 257 -46.89 8.39 -4.29
N ASN A 258 -45.57 8.60 -4.33
CA ASN A 258 -44.70 7.73 -5.12
C ASN A 258 -44.52 6.36 -4.44
N GLU A 259 -44.79 5.27 -5.16
CA GLU A 259 -44.70 3.89 -4.64
C GLU A 259 -43.28 3.53 -4.12
N PHE A 260 -42.26 3.91 -4.86
CA PHE A 260 -40.84 3.62 -4.46
C PHE A 260 -40.48 4.31 -3.13
N LEU A 261 -40.92 5.57 -2.97
CA LEU A 261 -40.70 6.29 -1.72
C LEU A 261 -41.57 5.73 -0.60
N LEU A 262 -42.80 5.32 -0.88
CA LEU A 262 -43.66 4.69 0.11
C LEU A 262 -43.03 3.39 0.66
N LYS A 263 -42.53 2.54 -0.21
CA LYS A 263 -41.82 1.32 0.21
C LYS A 263 -40.60 1.62 1.11
N ARG A 264 -39.83 2.68 0.78
CA ARG A 264 -38.70 3.14 1.63
C ARG A 264 -39.18 3.68 2.97
N TRP A 265 -40.27 4.41 3.02
CA TRP A 265 -40.87 4.91 4.27
C TRP A 265 -41.36 3.75 5.14
N ILE A 266 -42.05 2.74 4.57
CA ILE A 266 -42.45 1.53 5.28
C ILE A 266 -41.19 0.88 5.93
N GLY A 267 -40.19 0.58 5.12
CA GLY A 267 -38.97 -0.07 5.62
C GLY A 267 -38.22 0.77 6.67
N PHE A 268 -38.16 2.09 6.50
CA PHE A 268 -37.54 2.99 7.48
C PHE A 268 -38.31 2.99 8.80
N LEU A 269 -39.61 3.14 8.78
CA LEU A 269 -40.42 3.20 10.00
C LEU A 269 -40.47 1.83 10.70
N ASP A 270 -40.45 0.71 9.96
CA ASP A 270 -40.41 -0.64 10.54
C ASP A 270 -39.02 -0.92 11.21
N ALA A 271 -37.94 -0.48 10.58
CA ALA A 271 -36.61 -0.60 11.16
C ALA A 271 -36.46 0.26 12.42
N LYS A 272 -37.06 1.45 12.47
CA LYS A 272 -37.00 2.41 13.57
C LYS A 272 -37.96 2.09 14.71
N GLN A 273 -38.95 1.27 14.51
CA GLN A 273 -39.87 0.81 15.58
C GLN A 273 -39.11 0.13 16.74
N LYS A 274 -37.91 -0.42 16.48
CA LYS A 274 -37.02 -1.07 17.47
C LYS A 274 -36.07 -0.10 18.16
N GLY A 275 -35.99 1.19 17.75
CA GLY A 275 -35.08 2.19 18.30
C GLY A 275 -35.82 3.50 18.56
N LYS A 276 -35.36 4.27 19.56
CA LYS A 276 -35.94 5.60 19.87
C LYS A 276 -35.58 6.59 18.73
N VAL A 277 -36.60 7.24 18.17
CA VAL A 277 -36.46 8.31 17.17
C VAL A 277 -37.29 9.50 17.69
N GLY A 278 -36.69 10.34 18.52
CA GLY A 278 -37.34 11.38 19.35
C GLY A 278 -38.57 12.07 18.71
N GLU A 279 -38.44 12.54 17.46
CA GLU A 279 -39.52 13.24 16.76
C GLU A 279 -40.70 12.33 16.35
N LEU A 280 -40.48 11.01 16.28
CA LEU A 280 -41.49 10.04 15.88
C LEU A 280 -41.99 9.18 17.07
N ASP A 281 -41.51 9.42 18.28
CA ASP A 281 -41.89 8.61 19.46
C ASP A 281 -43.38 8.68 19.71
N SER A 282 -44.03 9.84 19.54
CA SER A 282 -45.47 10.02 19.66
C SER A 282 -46.23 9.20 18.62
N TRP A 283 -45.75 9.13 17.39
CA TRP A 283 -46.35 8.33 16.33
C TRP A 283 -46.24 6.83 16.61
N PHE A 284 -45.09 6.37 17.13
CA PHE A 284 -44.91 4.97 17.53
C PHE A 284 -45.73 4.57 18.77
N ALA A 285 -46.10 5.54 19.62
CA ALA A 285 -46.91 5.31 20.81
C ALA A 285 -48.40 5.13 20.47
N LEU A 286 -48.86 5.48 19.24
CA LEU A 286 -50.25 5.26 18.81
C LEU A 286 -50.55 3.76 18.77
N LYS A 287 -51.60 3.35 19.47
CA LYS A 287 -52.07 1.94 19.48
C LYS A 287 -52.75 1.59 18.15
N LEU A 288 -52.27 0.51 17.55
CA LEU A 288 -52.93 -0.11 16.41
C LEU A 288 -54.06 -0.99 16.95
N GLU A 289 -55.28 -0.45 17.00
CA GLU A 289 -56.44 -1.24 17.45
C GLU A 289 -57.00 -2.07 16.27
N LYS A 290 -57.34 -3.34 16.59
CA LYS A 290 -58.13 -4.14 15.63
C LYS A 290 -59.51 -3.53 15.53
N SER A 291 -60.00 -3.31 14.30
CA SER A 291 -61.39 -2.97 14.10
C SER A 291 -62.26 -4.04 14.74
N PRO A 292 -63.24 -3.68 15.60
CA PRO A 292 -64.24 -4.65 16.03
C PRO A 292 -64.90 -5.21 14.76
N GLY A 293 -64.92 -6.54 14.62
CA GLY A 293 -65.45 -7.25 13.49
C GLY A 293 -66.99 -7.09 13.36
#